data_56de96acbcb50bf9b12f12c080c7093c
#
_entry.id   56de96acbcb50bf9b12f12c080c7093c
#
_cell.length_a   1.000
_cell.length_b   1.000
_cell.length_c   1.000
_cell.angle_alpha   90.00
_cell.angle_beta   90.00
_cell.angle_gamma   90.00
#
_symmetry.space_group_name_H-M   'P 1'
#
loop_
_entity.id
_entity.type
_entity.pdbx_description
1 polymer ?
#
loop_
_entity_poly.entity_id
_entity_poly.type
_entity_poly.pdbx_seq_one_letter_code
_entity_poly.pdbx_strand_id
1 'polypeptide(L)'
;MRVYPSFVLGAALAACGGGGGGDDAAAIDADPGDGATAGDAAAAIDAAAVDAPAGAGNFSFFVTSLDTMRLQSGSQNGFGGNLGGLAGADAICQTAAAAVGFGHKTWRAFLSVYNNGAPIHAIDRIGNGPWYDRQGRLVAMDRAGLLMQRPAGDAAVVNDLPDETGQGTRRLGDTHDVMTGSNTLGQLDGTSAANTCNDWTSVQGPGTENLVRCGHAWPAMSGMHWIQAHRLRGCEPGINLVQNGPGTGYSVGAGGGWGAIYCFALQP
;
A
#
# COMPACT_ATOMS: atom_id res chain seq x y z
N MET A 1 41.29 28.93 16.97
CA MET A 1 40.62 29.62 18.10
C MET A 1 39.74 30.71 17.56
N ARG A 2 38.48 30.44 17.37
CA ARG A 2 37.43 31.45 17.16
C ARG A 2 36.20 30.98 17.93
N VAL A 3 35.80 31.82 18.87
CA VAL A 3 34.72 31.63 19.83
C VAL A 3 33.46 32.23 19.16
N TYR A 4 32.34 31.53 19.20
CA TYR A 4 31.02 32.07 18.84
C TYR A 4 30.15 32.13 20.09
N PRO A 5 29.42 33.24 20.30
CA PRO A 5 28.60 33.43 21.50
C PRO A 5 27.22 32.76 21.38
N SER A 6 26.76 32.23 22.51
CA SER A 6 25.41 31.75 22.75
C SER A 6 24.40 32.90 22.78
N PHE A 7 23.28 32.73 22.11
CA PHE A 7 22.08 33.56 22.32
C PHE A 7 21.02 32.74 23.04
N VAL A 8 20.67 33.17 24.22
CA VAL A 8 19.52 32.79 25.03
C VAL A 8 18.43 33.84 24.79
N LEU A 9 17.23 33.43 24.43
CA LEU A 9 16.00 34.23 24.48
C LEU A 9 14.87 33.26 24.84
N GLY A 10 14.26 33.21 25.96
CA GLY A 10 13.47 34.20 26.66
C GLY A 10 11.99 33.86 26.43
N ALA A 11 11.33 33.17 27.42
CA ALA A 11 9.91 32.81 27.44
C ALA A 11 9.04 34.05 27.61
N ALA A 12 7.85 34.04 27.01
CA ALA A 12 6.73 34.91 27.40
C ALA A 12 5.44 34.10 27.47
N LEU A 13 4.98 33.88 28.68
CA LEU A 13 3.60 33.49 29.00
C LEU A 13 2.69 34.74 28.85
N ALA A 14 1.52 34.53 28.25
CA ALA A 14 0.37 35.43 28.43
C ALA A 14 -0.87 34.59 28.71
N ALA A 15 -1.34 34.68 29.92
CA ALA A 15 -2.66 34.21 30.37
C ALA A 15 -3.62 35.45 30.46
N CYS A 16 -4.87 35.27 30.02
CA CYS A 16 -6.06 36.02 30.41
C CYS A 16 -7.24 35.14 29.92
N GLY A 17 -8.18 34.69 30.67
CA GLY A 17 -8.86 35.25 31.83
C GLY A 17 -10.29 35.67 31.48
N GLY A 18 -11.30 34.87 31.90
CA GLY A 18 -12.49 35.42 32.49
C GLY A 18 -13.83 35.36 31.76
N GLY A 19 -14.83 34.69 32.42
CA GLY A 19 -16.21 35.10 32.57
C GLY A 19 -17.20 34.54 31.55
N GLY A 20 -18.28 33.84 31.88
CA GLY A 20 -19.18 33.89 33.01
C GLY A 20 -20.60 33.82 32.50
N GLY A 21 -21.42 32.86 33.04
CA GLY A 21 -22.82 33.11 33.36
C GLY A 21 -23.88 32.70 32.37
N GLY A 22 -24.85 31.92 32.85
CA GLY A 22 -26.21 31.90 32.38
C GLY A 22 -26.90 30.57 32.47
N ASP A 23 -27.45 30.30 33.64
CA ASP A 23 -28.47 29.27 33.90
C ASP A 23 -29.72 29.52 33.06
N ASP A 24 -30.38 28.48 32.56
CA ASP A 24 -31.82 28.40 32.58
C ASP A 24 -32.29 26.94 32.44
N ALA A 25 -32.79 26.43 33.57
CA ALA A 25 -33.51 25.19 33.64
C ALA A 25 -34.97 25.41 33.23
N ALA A 26 -35.48 24.63 32.31
CA ALA A 26 -36.92 24.45 32.13
C ALA A 26 -37.23 22.96 32.14
N ALA A 27 -37.79 22.55 33.27
CA ALA A 27 -38.49 21.29 33.42
C ALA A 27 -39.87 21.39 32.76
N ILE A 28 -40.25 20.40 31.96
CA ILE A 28 -41.66 20.16 31.62
C ILE A 28 -41.94 18.65 31.68
N ASP A 29 -43.02 18.42 32.33
CA ASP A 29 -43.83 17.31 32.81
C ASP A 29 -43.76 15.98 32.05
N ALA A 30 -43.80 14.94 32.88
CA ALA A 30 -44.15 13.57 32.52
C ALA A 30 -45.66 13.43 32.33
N ASP A 31 -46.08 12.82 31.25
CA ASP A 31 -47.39 12.21 31.12
C ASP A 31 -47.22 10.70 30.86
N PRO A 32 -47.83 9.81 31.70
CA PRO A 32 -47.75 8.36 31.49
C PRO A 32 -49.05 7.85 30.87
N GLY A 33 -48.93 7.16 29.74
CA GLY A 33 -50.03 6.31 29.25
C GLY A 33 -50.05 6.16 27.74
N ASP A 34 -49.66 5.06 27.23
CA ASP A 34 -50.50 3.96 26.80
C ASP A 34 -49.67 2.83 26.17
N GLY A 35 -49.97 1.64 26.58
CA GLY A 35 -49.37 0.42 26.05
C GLY A 35 -49.88 0.09 24.65
N ALA A 36 -48.96 -0.27 23.79
CA ALA A 36 -49.26 -1.05 22.61
C ALA A 36 -48.14 -2.07 22.34
N THR A 37 -48.59 -3.26 22.26
CA THR A 37 -47.95 -4.55 22.07
C THR A 37 -46.99 -4.66 20.95
N ALA A 38 -46.00 -5.52 21.21
CA ALA A 38 -44.98 -6.14 20.33
C ALA A 38 -45.34 -6.33 18.85
N GLY A 39 -44.37 -5.99 18.06
CA GLY A 39 -44.22 -6.38 16.66
C GLY A 39 -42.79 -6.12 16.26
N ASP A 40 -41.83 -6.89 16.81
CA ASP A 40 -40.46 -6.91 16.32
C ASP A 40 -40.41 -7.57 14.95
N ALA A 41 -40.60 -6.75 13.93
CA ALA A 41 -40.04 -7.06 12.63
C ALA A 41 -38.66 -6.36 12.54
N ALA A 42 -37.61 -7.13 12.81
CA ALA A 42 -36.27 -6.74 12.48
C ALA A 42 -36.25 -6.45 10.97
N ALA A 43 -36.27 -5.17 10.59
CA ALA A 43 -35.95 -4.76 9.25
C ALA A 43 -34.51 -5.15 8.99
N ALA A 44 -34.32 -6.23 8.22
CA ALA A 44 -33.04 -6.52 7.60
C ALA A 44 -32.68 -5.25 6.79
N ILE A 45 -31.66 -4.55 7.25
CA ILE A 45 -31.01 -3.52 6.45
C ILE A 45 -30.39 -4.28 5.30
N ASP A 46 -31.09 -4.29 4.18
CA ASP A 46 -30.55 -4.70 2.90
C ASP A 46 -29.37 -3.77 2.64
N ALA A 47 -28.16 -4.25 2.90
CA ALA A 47 -26.95 -3.55 2.57
C ALA A 47 -26.97 -3.45 1.04
N ALA A 48 -27.43 -2.31 0.54
CA ALA A 48 -27.42 -2.01 -0.88
C ALA A 48 -26.03 -2.35 -1.40
N ALA A 49 -25.95 -3.37 -2.25
CA ALA A 49 -24.77 -3.68 -3.02
C ALA A 49 -24.38 -2.38 -3.72
N VAL A 50 -23.23 -1.80 -3.33
CA VAL A 50 -22.69 -0.63 -4.01
C VAL A 50 -22.42 -1.11 -5.41
N ASP A 51 -23.23 -0.66 -6.37
CA ASP A 51 -23.07 -1.01 -7.79
C ASP A 51 -21.61 -0.73 -8.17
N ALA A 52 -20.88 -1.79 -8.48
CA ALA A 52 -19.50 -1.66 -8.96
C ALA A 52 -19.56 -0.86 -10.27
N PRO A 53 -18.72 0.17 -10.45
CA PRO A 53 -18.74 0.97 -11.66
C PRO A 53 -18.62 0.08 -12.90
N ALA A 54 -19.38 0.39 -13.94
CA ALA A 54 -19.35 -0.33 -15.23
C ALA A 54 -17.90 -0.35 -15.74
N GLY A 55 -17.30 -1.55 -15.90
CA GLY A 55 -15.90 -1.74 -16.23
C GLY A 55 -15.08 -2.42 -15.11
N ALA A 56 -15.57 -2.46 -13.87
CA ALA A 56 -14.89 -3.07 -12.74
C ALA A 56 -14.78 -4.61 -12.82
N GLY A 57 -15.55 -5.29 -13.68
CA GLY A 57 -15.52 -6.75 -13.81
C GLY A 57 -14.13 -7.32 -14.17
N ASN A 58 -13.33 -6.56 -14.89
CA ASN A 58 -11.99 -6.96 -15.35
C ASN A 58 -10.87 -6.59 -14.35
N PHE A 59 -11.19 -6.00 -13.20
CA PHE A 59 -10.18 -5.59 -12.21
C PHE A 59 -9.21 -6.74 -11.89
N SER A 60 -7.95 -6.55 -12.20
CA SER A 60 -6.93 -7.61 -12.13
C SER A 60 -5.53 -7.10 -11.77
N PHE A 61 -5.38 -5.80 -11.45
CA PHE A 61 -4.11 -5.20 -11.02
C PHE A 61 -4.32 -4.07 -10.02
N PHE A 62 -3.47 -4.02 -8.99
CA PHE A 62 -3.34 -2.88 -8.08
C PHE A 62 -2.01 -2.86 -7.34
N VAL A 63 -1.68 -1.71 -6.72
CA VAL A 63 -0.64 -1.54 -5.70
C VAL A 63 -1.33 -1.59 -4.34
N THR A 64 -0.81 -2.32 -3.35
CA THR A 64 -1.41 -2.32 -2.01
C THR A 64 -1.37 -0.93 -1.39
N SER A 65 -2.51 -0.42 -0.92
CA SER A 65 -2.61 0.88 -0.27
C SER A 65 -1.90 0.91 1.08
N LEU A 66 -1.54 2.11 1.54
CA LEU A 66 -0.99 2.32 2.88
C LEU A 66 -1.93 1.80 3.98
N ASP A 67 -3.24 2.07 3.82
CA ASP A 67 -4.25 1.66 4.80
C ASP A 67 -4.38 0.14 4.86
N THR A 68 -4.38 -0.54 3.71
CA THR A 68 -4.35 -2.00 3.64
C THR A 68 -3.12 -2.59 4.33
N MET A 69 -1.92 -2.04 4.09
CA MET A 69 -0.69 -2.55 4.70
C MET A 69 -0.67 -2.33 6.21
N ARG A 70 -1.19 -1.22 6.71
CA ARG A 70 -1.36 -0.96 8.15
C ARG A 70 -2.39 -1.88 8.80
N LEU A 71 -3.56 -1.98 8.19
CA LEU A 71 -4.66 -2.78 8.72
C LEU A 71 -4.27 -4.25 8.84
N GLN A 72 -3.71 -4.82 7.77
CA GLN A 72 -3.40 -6.24 7.74
C GLN A 72 -2.16 -6.61 8.57
N SER A 73 -1.18 -5.71 8.69
CA SER A 73 -0.02 -5.93 9.57
C SER A 73 -0.34 -5.72 11.06
N GLY A 74 -1.45 -5.04 11.38
CA GLY A 74 -1.74 -4.58 12.75
C GLY A 74 -0.75 -3.52 13.26
N SER A 75 0.03 -2.91 12.38
CA SER A 75 1.11 -1.96 12.71
C SER A 75 0.98 -0.66 11.92
N GLN A 76 1.19 0.47 12.59
CA GLN A 76 1.26 1.77 11.91
C GLN A 76 2.45 1.88 10.94
N ASN A 77 3.46 1.01 11.07
CA ASN A 77 4.64 0.98 10.23
C ASN A 77 4.59 -0.07 9.11
N GLY A 78 3.45 -0.78 8.93
CA GLY A 78 3.30 -1.84 7.94
C GLY A 78 4.04 -3.13 8.30
N PHE A 79 4.22 -4.01 7.32
CA PHE A 79 4.84 -5.33 7.49
C PHE A 79 6.38 -5.29 7.49
N GLY A 80 7.00 -4.28 6.87
CA GLY A 80 8.38 -4.39 6.47
C GLY A 80 8.57 -5.47 5.40
N GLY A 81 9.73 -6.12 5.41
CA GLY A 81 10.04 -7.23 4.51
C GLY A 81 9.47 -8.57 4.95
N ASN A 82 8.84 -8.67 6.14
CA ASN A 82 8.19 -9.90 6.59
C ASN A 82 6.71 -9.95 6.18
N LEU A 83 6.47 -10.39 4.98
CA LEU A 83 5.12 -10.59 4.44
C LEU A 83 4.54 -11.98 4.73
N GLY A 84 5.28 -12.85 5.46
CA GLY A 84 4.94 -14.27 5.62
C GLY A 84 5.30 -15.12 4.39
N GLY A 85 6.34 -14.73 3.66
CA GLY A 85 6.75 -15.34 2.40
C GLY A 85 5.80 -15.06 1.26
N LEU A 86 5.90 -15.82 0.16
CA LEU A 86 5.01 -15.67 -0.98
C LEU A 86 3.55 -15.96 -0.63
N ALA A 87 3.30 -16.94 0.24
CA ALA A 87 1.93 -17.29 0.65
C ALA A 87 1.27 -16.16 1.44
N GLY A 88 2.00 -15.54 2.37
CA GLY A 88 1.50 -14.37 3.12
C GLY A 88 1.30 -13.15 2.24
N ALA A 89 2.22 -12.88 1.31
CA ALA A 89 2.07 -11.79 0.35
C ALA A 89 0.85 -11.98 -0.57
N ASP A 90 0.58 -13.22 -1.01
CA ASP A 90 -0.62 -13.56 -1.78
C ASP A 90 -1.90 -13.36 -0.95
N ALA A 91 -1.87 -13.72 0.34
CA ALA A 91 -2.99 -13.50 1.25
C ALA A 91 -3.25 -12.00 1.48
N ILE A 92 -2.20 -11.16 1.53
CA ILE A 92 -2.35 -9.70 1.58
C ILE A 92 -3.08 -9.19 0.34
N CYS A 93 -2.67 -9.61 -0.86
CA CYS A 93 -3.33 -9.26 -2.11
C CYS A 93 -4.79 -9.74 -2.15
N GLN A 94 -5.03 -10.99 -1.74
CA GLN A 94 -6.37 -11.59 -1.71
C GLN A 94 -7.31 -10.82 -0.78
N THR A 95 -6.83 -10.47 0.42
CA THR A 95 -7.62 -9.74 1.42
C THR A 95 -7.91 -8.31 0.96
N ALA A 96 -6.91 -7.62 0.37
CA ALA A 96 -7.09 -6.28 -0.19
C ALA A 96 -8.15 -6.27 -1.31
N ALA A 97 -8.07 -7.23 -2.23
CA ALA A 97 -9.05 -7.37 -3.30
C ALA A 97 -10.45 -7.71 -2.79
N ALA A 98 -10.55 -8.57 -1.76
CA ALA A 98 -11.82 -8.92 -1.14
C ALA A 98 -12.49 -7.71 -0.48
N ALA A 99 -11.71 -6.83 0.17
CA ALA A 99 -12.22 -5.63 0.81
C ALA A 99 -12.91 -4.65 -0.18
N VAL A 100 -12.56 -4.74 -1.47
CA VAL A 100 -13.17 -3.93 -2.54
C VAL A 100 -14.09 -4.74 -3.46
N GLY A 101 -14.52 -5.94 -3.02
CA GLY A 101 -15.53 -6.76 -3.71
C GLY A 101 -14.98 -7.77 -4.73
N PHE A 102 -13.66 -7.97 -4.82
CA PHE A 102 -13.02 -8.86 -5.81
C PHE A 102 -12.34 -10.09 -5.19
N GLY A 103 -12.80 -10.51 -4.01
CA GLY A 103 -12.30 -11.70 -3.34
C GLY A 103 -12.62 -13.02 -4.02
N HIS A 104 -13.51 -13.03 -5.02
CA HIS A 104 -13.86 -14.21 -5.83
C HIS A 104 -12.78 -14.60 -6.85
N LYS A 105 -11.84 -13.69 -7.17
CA LYS A 105 -10.68 -13.96 -8.02
C LYS A 105 -9.50 -14.46 -7.18
N THR A 106 -8.57 -15.19 -7.82
CA THR A 106 -7.31 -15.60 -7.18
C THR A 106 -6.25 -14.54 -7.42
N TRP A 107 -5.72 -13.96 -6.35
CA TRP A 107 -4.74 -12.90 -6.40
C TRP A 107 -3.34 -13.36 -5.98
N ARG A 108 -2.33 -12.83 -6.65
CA ARG A 108 -0.92 -13.13 -6.41
C ARG A 108 -0.11 -11.84 -6.30
N ALA A 109 0.84 -11.84 -5.37
CA ALA A 109 1.84 -10.78 -5.27
C ALA A 109 2.91 -10.92 -6.36
N PHE A 110 3.30 -9.83 -6.99
CA PHE A 110 4.41 -9.78 -7.95
C PHE A 110 5.74 -9.68 -7.21
N LEU A 111 6.19 -10.79 -6.66
CA LEU A 111 7.41 -10.90 -5.88
C LEU A 111 8.24 -12.09 -6.35
N SER A 112 9.56 -11.87 -6.49
CA SER A 112 10.52 -12.94 -6.69
C SER A 112 11.13 -13.41 -5.37
N VAL A 113 11.54 -14.66 -5.30
CA VAL A 113 12.27 -15.26 -4.16
C VAL A 113 13.45 -16.08 -4.63
N TYR A 114 14.45 -16.21 -3.75
CA TYR A 114 15.65 -17.03 -4.01
C TYR A 114 15.39 -18.53 -3.86
N ASN A 115 14.51 -18.91 -2.93
CA ASN A 115 14.04 -20.29 -2.72
C ASN A 115 15.18 -21.32 -2.73
N ASN A 116 16.19 -21.11 -1.87
CA ASN A 116 17.33 -22.02 -1.73
C ASN A 116 18.10 -22.34 -3.03
N GLY A 117 18.17 -21.40 -3.95
CA GLY A 117 18.87 -21.55 -5.23
C GLY A 117 18.01 -22.10 -6.37
N ALA A 118 16.72 -22.32 -6.14
CA ALA A 118 15.71 -22.61 -7.16
C ALA A 118 14.71 -21.45 -7.26
N PRO A 119 15.10 -20.32 -7.88
CA PRO A 119 14.34 -19.07 -7.78
C PRO A 119 12.92 -19.22 -8.35
N ILE A 120 11.97 -18.57 -7.70
CA ILE A 120 10.61 -18.37 -8.21
C ILE A 120 10.54 -16.92 -8.68
N HIS A 121 10.24 -16.70 -9.94
CA HIS A 121 10.20 -15.39 -10.55
C HIS A 121 8.80 -14.77 -10.47
N ALA A 122 8.74 -13.48 -10.18
CA ALA A 122 7.47 -12.74 -10.08
C ALA A 122 6.63 -12.86 -11.35
N ILE A 123 7.27 -12.75 -12.53
CA ILE A 123 6.59 -12.83 -13.82
C ILE A 123 5.90 -14.17 -14.07
N ASP A 124 6.41 -15.26 -13.51
CA ASP A 124 5.85 -16.60 -13.70
C ASP A 124 4.65 -16.87 -12.78
N ARG A 125 4.36 -15.96 -11.87
CA ARG A 125 3.30 -16.11 -10.86
C ARG A 125 1.97 -15.45 -11.24
N ILE A 126 1.93 -14.62 -12.26
CA ILE A 126 0.82 -13.67 -12.50
C ILE A 126 -0.05 -13.92 -13.73
N GLY A 127 0.06 -15.03 -14.41
CA GLY A 127 -0.72 -15.28 -15.63
C GLY A 127 -0.17 -14.55 -16.88
N ASN A 128 -1.01 -14.32 -17.89
CA ASN A 128 -0.60 -13.78 -19.20
C ASN A 128 -1.28 -12.47 -19.60
N GLY A 129 -2.20 -11.94 -18.77
CA GLY A 129 -3.00 -10.76 -19.09
C GLY A 129 -4.31 -11.07 -19.84
N PRO A 130 -5.05 -10.06 -20.30
CA PRO A 130 -4.81 -8.65 -20.01
C PRO A 130 -5.06 -8.27 -18.55
N TRP A 131 -4.44 -7.16 -18.09
CA TRP A 131 -4.66 -6.66 -16.72
C TRP A 131 -5.26 -5.26 -16.74
N TYR A 132 -6.18 -5.03 -15.83
CA TYR A 132 -6.94 -3.80 -15.70
C TYR A 132 -6.93 -3.31 -14.25
N ASP A 133 -6.95 -1.99 -14.07
CA ASP A 133 -7.11 -1.38 -12.76
C ASP A 133 -8.56 -1.43 -12.26
N ARG A 134 -8.79 -0.87 -11.07
CA ARG A 134 -10.10 -0.82 -10.41
C ARG A 134 -11.19 -0.10 -11.22
N GLN A 135 -10.81 0.81 -12.13
CA GLN A 135 -11.70 1.55 -13.01
C GLN A 135 -11.87 0.92 -14.40
N GLY A 136 -11.30 -0.28 -14.61
CA GLY A 136 -11.36 -0.98 -15.89
C GLY A 136 -10.42 -0.40 -16.95
N ARG A 137 -9.43 0.41 -16.57
CA ARG A 137 -8.43 0.95 -17.49
C ARG A 137 -7.32 -0.07 -17.70
N LEU A 138 -6.88 -0.22 -18.94
CA LEU A 138 -5.85 -1.21 -19.30
C LEU A 138 -4.49 -0.86 -18.66
N VAL A 139 -3.91 -1.82 -17.95
CA VAL A 139 -2.52 -1.76 -17.46
C VAL A 139 -1.57 -2.34 -18.50
N ALA A 140 -1.84 -3.55 -18.98
CA ALA A 140 -1.13 -4.18 -20.09
C ALA A 140 -1.97 -5.29 -20.71
N MET A 141 -1.80 -5.52 -22.03
CA MET A 141 -2.50 -6.60 -22.74
C MET A 141 -1.86 -7.97 -22.47
N ASP A 142 -0.55 -8.00 -22.29
CA ASP A 142 0.24 -9.21 -22.18
C ASP A 142 1.53 -8.95 -21.38
N ARG A 143 2.31 -10.01 -21.17
CA ARG A 143 3.61 -9.92 -20.47
C ARG A 143 4.62 -9.03 -21.17
N ALA A 144 4.62 -8.96 -22.50
CA ALA A 144 5.56 -8.12 -23.25
C ALA A 144 5.28 -6.64 -22.97
N GLY A 145 4.02 -6.25 -23.05
CA GLY A 145 3.59 -4.90 -22.71
C GLY A 145 3.79 -4.56 -21.21
N LEU A 146 3.61 -5.56 -20.33
CA LEU A 146 3.83 -5.40 -18.91
C LEU A 146 5.32 -5.15 -18.57
N LEU A 147 6.24 -5.84 -19.23
CA LEU A 147 7.68 -5.78 -18.96
C LEU A 147 8.37 -4.52 -19.50
N MET A 148 7.65 -3.61 -20.12
CA MET A 148 8.22 -2.31 -20.52
C MET A 148 8.58 -1.47 -19.28
N GLN A 149 9.41 -0.45 -19.46
CA GLN A 149 9.79 0.48 -18.37
C GLN A 149 8.56 1.02 -17.63
N ARG A 150 7.49 1.26 -18.33
CA ARG A 150 6.15 1.57 -17.88
C ARG A 150 5.22 0.62 -18.62
N PRO A 151 4.25 -0.02 -17.97
CA PRO A 151 3.32 -0.89 -18.66
C PRO A 151 2.69 -0.21 -19.88
N ALA A 152 2.46 -0.96 -20.96
CA ALA A 152 2.00 -0.44 -22.25
C ALA A 152 0.47 -0.30 -22.30
N GLY A 153 -0.12 0.24 -21.26
CA GLY A 153 -1.57 0.43 -21.14
C GLY A 153 -2.02 1.87 -21.28
N ASP A 154 -3.18 2.16 -20.71
CA ASP A 154 -3.75 3.50 -20.65
C ASP A 154 -2.85 4.45 -19.86
N ALA A 155 -2.50 5.59 -20.47
CA ALA A 155 -1.64 6.59 -19.85
C ALA A 155 -2.18 7.11 -18.50
N ALA A 156 -3.48 7.12 -18.32
CA ALA A 156 -4.11 7.57 -17.06
C ALA A 156 -3.84 6.61 -15.90
N VAL A 157 -3.53 5.33 -16.17
CA VAL A 157 -3.25 4.34 -15.13
C VAL A 157 -1.76 4.04 -15.01
N VAL A 158 -1.05 3.91 -16.13
CA VAL A 158 0.35 3.47 -16.11
C VAL A 158 1.36 4.56 -15.75
N ASN A 159 0.90 5.81 -15.65
CA ASN A 159 1.71 6.94 -15.18
C ASN A 159 1.78 7.08 -13.66
N ASP A 160 0.75 6.61 -12.97
CA ASP A 160 0.64 6.54 -11.50
C ASP A 160 -0.21 5.32 -11.18
N LEU A 161 0.47 4.20 -10.96
CA LEU A 161 -0.16 2.89 -10.76
C LEU A 161 -1.05 2.92 -9.51
N PRO A 162 -2.36 2.63 -9.65
CA PRO A 162 -3.32 2.83 -8.58
C PRO A 162 -3.36 1.69 -7.58
N ASP A 163 -3.84 2.01 -6.39
CA ASP A 163 -4.15 1.05 -5.35
C ASP A 163 -5.48 0.31 -5.60
N GLU A 164 -5.84 -0.61 -4.70
CA GLU A 164 -7.08 -1.40 -4.79
C GLU A 164 -8.36 -0.56 -4.78
N THR A 165 -8.27 0.71 -4.33
CA THR A 165 -9.40 1.65 -4.38
C THR A 165 -9.46 2.45 -5.69
N GLY A 166 -8.45 2.30 -6.54
CA GLY A 166 -8.32 3.01 -7.82
C GLY A 166 -7.63 4.37 -7.71
N GLN A 167 -7.00 4.66 -6.58
CA GLN A 167 -6.29 5.92 -6.33
C GLN A 167 -4.80 5.76 -6.62
N GLY A 168 -4.21 6.74 -7.32
CA GLY A 168 -2.78 6.77 -7.54
C GLY A 168 -1.99 6.90 -6.22
N THR A 169 -0.84 6.24 -6.15
CA THR A 169 -0.02 6.22 -4.93
C THR A 169 0.58 7.58 -4.62
N ARG A 170 0.86 8.38 -5.63
CA ARG A 170 1.46 9.72 -5.53
C ARG A 170 0.61 10.73 -4.73
N ARG A 171 -0.69 10.50 -4.58
CA ARG A 171 -1.57 11.37 -3.78
C ARG A 171 -1.13 11.51 -2.31
N LEU A 172 -0.37 10.54 -1.80
CA LEU A 172 0.13 10.52 -0.42
C LEU A 172 1.46 11.26 -0.24
N GLY A 173 2.08 11.71 -1.33
CA GLY A 173 3.38 12.37 -1.31
C GLY A 173 4.37 11.75 -2.27
N ASP A 174 5.66 11.80 -1.94
CA ASP A 174 6.72 11.19 -2.74
C ASP A 174 6.89 9.71 -2.36
N THR A 175 5.91 8.90 -2.73
CA THR A 175 5.71 7.51 -2.32
C THR A 175 5.74 6.60 -3.54
N HIS A 176 6.90 6.17 -3.94
CA HIS A 176 7.07 5.46 -5.20
C HIS A 176 7.58 4.03 -5.06
N ASP A 177 8.17 3.68 -3.91
CA ASP A 177 8.79 2.38 -3.71
C ASP A 177 7.75 1.26 -3.56
N VAL A 178 7.82 0.28 -4.47
CA VAL A 178 7.03 -0.95 -4.41
C VAL A 178 7.98 -2.14 -4.43
N MET A 179 7.90 -3.00 -3.43
CA MET A 179 8.75 -4.18 -3.30
C MET A 179 8.50 -5.16 -4.45
N THR A 180 9.58 -5.65 -5.08
CA THR A 180 9.49 -6.64 -6.16
C THR A 180 10.52 -7.76 -6.03
N GLY A 181 11.73 -7.44 -5.53
CA GLY A 181 12.86 -8.38 -5.56
C GLY A 181 13.26 -8.80 -6.97
N SER A 182 12.86 -8.02 -7.99
CA SER A 182 12.92 -8.44 -9.39
C SER A 182 13.73 -7.49 -10.27
N ASN A 183 14.34 -8.03 -11.31
CA ASN A 183 14.93 -7.28 -12.41
C ASN A 183 13.83 -6.80 -13.41
N THR A 184 14.22 -6.10 -14.48
CA THR A 184 13.28 -5.59 -15.50
C THR A 184 12.51 -6.66 -16.24
N LEU A 185 12.93 -7.92 -16.19
CA LEU A 185 12.24 -9.06 -16.78
C LEU A 185 11.28 -9.74 -15.79
N GLY A 186 11.11 -9.18 -14.59
CA GLY A 186 10.29 -9.78 -13.54
C GLY A 186 10.90 -11.04 -12.92
N GLN A 187 12.20 -11.29 -13.13
CA GLN A 187 12.96 -12.39 -12.56
C GLN A 187 13.69 -11.94 -11.30
N LEU A 188 14.08 -12.88 -10.44
CA LEU A 188 14.84 -12.56 -9.23
C LEU A 188 16.05 -11.67 -9.55
N ASP A 189 16.19 -10.56 -8.83
CA ASP A 189 17.37 -9.68 -8.89
C ASP A 189 18.30 -9.99 -7.72
N GLY A 190 19.16 -10.99 -7.90
CA GLY A 190 20.14 -11.37 -6.91
C GLY A 190 20.40 -12.88 -6.85
N THR A 191 21.28 -13.27 -5.92
CA THR A 191 21.78 -14.65 -5.83
C THR A 191 21.64 -15.24 -4.42
N SER A 192 20.88 -14.60 -3.56
CA SER A 192 20.67 -15.07 -2.19
C SER A 192 19.33 -14.60 -1.64
N ALA A 193 18.84 -15.22 -0.57
CA ALA A 193 17.62 -14.83 0.12
C ALA A 193 17.71 -13.41 0.74
N ALA A 194 18.91 -12.89 0.99
CA ALA A 194 19.09 -11.51 1.46
C ALA A 194 18.58 -10.46 0.44
N ASN A 195 18.53 -10.81 -0.84
CA ASN A 195 18.01 -9.94 -1.90
C ASN A 195 16.48 -9.77 -1.86
N THR A 196 15.80 -10.53 -1.02
CA THR A 196 14.34 -10.58 -0.90
C THR A 196 13.87 -10.58 0.57
N CYS A 197 14.60 -9.92 1.47
CA CYS A 197 14.29 -9.95 2.92
C CYS A 197 14.10 -11.38 3.44
N ASN A 198 15.02 -12.28 3.11
CA ASN A 198 14.93 -13.71 3.41
C ASN A 198 13.67 -14.36 2.86
N ASP A 199 13.46 -14.20 1.55
CA ASP A 199 12.27 -14.68 0.84
C ASP A 199 10.96 -14.16 1.46
N TRP A 200 10.96 -12.88 1.85
CA TRP A 200 9.84 -12.13 2.44
C TRP A 200 9.38 -12.67 3.79
N THR A 201 10.32 -13.20 4.58
CA THR A 201 10.05 -13.73 5.93
C THR A 201 10.80 -12.98 7.04
N SER A 202 11.54 -11.93 6.73
CA SER A 202 12.36 -11.22 7.71
C SER A 202 12.18 -9.71 7.63
N VAL A 203 12.19 -9.08 8.82
CA VAL A 203 12.33 -7.62 8.96
C VAL A 203 13.80 -7.23 9.17
N GLN A 204 14.69 -8.19 9.28
CA GLN A 204 16.13 -7.97 9.41
C GLN A 204 16.75 -7.95 8.03
N GLY A 205 17.22 -6.81 7.61
CA GLY A 205 18.02 -6.67 6.41
C GLY A 205 19.51 -6.81 6.73
N PRO A 206 20.36 -6.95 5.72
CA PRO A 206 21.80 -6.89 5.88
C PRO A 206 22.20 -5.44 6.18
N GLY A 207 22.05 -5.03 7.39
CA GLY A 207 22.37 -3.78 8.11
C GLY A 207 23.04 -2.58 7.43
N THR A 208 23.64 -2.73 6.27
CA THR A 208 24.35 -1.65 5.56
C THR A 208 24.22 -1.69 4.05
N GLU A 209 23.59 -2.72 3.47
CA GLU A 209 23.53 -2.86 2.01
C GLU A 209 22.08 -2.94 1.53
N ASN A 210 21.74 -2.01 0.65
CA ASN A 210 20.49 -1.99 -0.07
C ASN A 210 20.46 -3.15 -1.06
N LEU A 211 19.98 -4.33 -0.66
CA LEU A 211 19.97 -5.51 -1.50
C LEU A 211 18.63 -5.74 -2.20
N VAL A 212 17.54 -5.35 -1.57
CA VAL A 212 16.19 -5.64 -2.06
C VAL A 212 15.80 -4.67 -3.17
N ARG A 213 15.44 -5.21 -4.32
CA ARG A 213 14.99 -4.41 -5.45
C ARG A 213 13.56 -3.94 -5.25
N CYS A 214 13.30 -2.67 -5.60
CA CYS A 214 11.96 -2.09 -5.71
C CYS A 214 11.70 -1.52 -7.10
N GLY A 215 10.45 -1.46 -7.48
CA GLY A 215 9.94 -0.75 -8.63
C GLY A 215 9.41 0.63 -8.23
N HIS A 216 9.05 1.42 -9.24
CA HIS A 216 8.54 2.78 -9.07
C HIS A 216 7.06 2.86 -9.46
N ALA A 217 6.15 3.13 -8.50
CA ALA A 217 4.71 3.12 -8.74
C ALA A 217 4.24 4.21 -9.73
N TRP A 218 5.04 5.27 -9.97
CA TRP A 218 4.73 6.31 -10.97
C TRP A 218 5.89 6.51 -11.95
N PRO A 219 6.14 5.50 -12.80
CA PRO A 219 7.34 5.42 -13.64
C PRO A 219 7.43 6.52 -14.71
N ALA A 220 6.31 7.07 -15.16
CA ALA A 220 6.30 8.13 -16.17
C ALA A 220 6.95 9.43 -15.69
N MET A 221 6.79 9.76 -14.41
CA MET A 221 7.32 11.01 -13.87
C MET A 221 8.79 10.94 -13.51
N SER A 222 9.22 9.77 -13.03
CA SER A 222 10.59 9.57 -12.60
C SER A 222 11.54 9.12 -13.69
N GLY A 223 11.01 8.58 -14.82
CA GLY A 223 11.79 7.88 -15.82
C GLY A 223 12.36 6.55 -15.32
N MET A 224 11.92 6.08 -14.15
CA MET A 224 12.33 4.83 -13.54
C MET A 224 11.43 3.66 -13.98
N HIS A 225 11.93 2.44 -13.85
CA HIS A 225 11.19 1.24 -14.22
C HIS A 225 10.20 0.84 -13.12
N TRP A 226 8.98 0.45 -13.47
CA TRP A 226 7.97 0.07 -12.49
C TRP A 226 8.30 -1.22 -11.73
N ILE A 227 9.15 -2.13 -12.29
CA ILE A 227 9.60 -3.37 -11.62
C ILE A 227 10.94 -3.17 -10.92
N GLN A 228 11.88 -2.48 -11.58
CA GLN A 228 13.26 -2.33 -11.15
C GLN A 228 13.70 -0.87 -11.26
N ALA A 229 13.54 -0.11 -10.21
CA ALA A 229 14.00 1.27 -10.14
C ALA A 229 15.34 1.37 -9.39
N HIS A 230 15.30 1.14 -8.10
CA HIS A 230 16.45 1.20 -7.22
C HIS A 230 16.38 0.11 -6.13
N ARG A 231 17.11 0.25 -5.05
CA ARG A 231 17.10 -0.70 -3.93
C ARG A 231 16.53 -0.03 -2.68
N LEU A 232 15.75 -0.77 -1.93
CA LEU A 232 15.30 -0.37 -0.61
C LEU A 232 16.47 -0.24 0.35
N ARG A 233 16.37 0.62 1.35
CA ARG A 233 17.42 0.78 2.36
C ARG A 233 17.52 -0.39 3.32
N GLY A 234 16.46 -1.17 3.49
CA GLY A 234 16.45 -2.34 4.34
C GLY A 234 15.13 -3.07 4.34
N CYS A 235 14.93 -3.94 5.32
CA CYS A 235 13.73 -4.78 5.45
C CYS A 235 12.87 -4.42 6.67
N GLU A 236 13.27 -3.45 7.50
CA GLU A 236 12.50 -3.05 8.67
C GLU A 236 11.14 -2.46 8.28
N PRO A 237 10.10 -2.60 9.12
CA PRO A 237 8.87 -1.85 8.96
C PRO A 237 9.13 -0.34 9.04
N GLY A 238 8.51 0.43 8.17
CA GLY A 238 8.62 1.88 8.20
C GLY A 238 7.93 2.53 7.02
N ILE A 239 7.44 3.75 7.25
CA ILE A 239 6.70 4.53 6.27
C ILE A 239 7.39 5.87 6.13
N ASN A 240 7.65 6.27 4.87
CA ASN A 240 8.10 7.60 4.54
C ASN A 240 7.27 8.11 3.35
N LEU A 241 6.57 9.20 3.56
CA LEU A 241 5.73 9.84 2.53
C LEU A 241 6.46 10.99 1.83
N VAL A 242 7.73 11.19 2.15
CA VAL A 242 8.54 12.28 1.59
C VAL A 242 9.91 11.74 1.21
N GLN A 243 10.19 11.65 -0.09
CA GLN A 243 11.53 11.31 -0.56
C GLN A 243 12.55 12.32 0.01
N ASN A 244 13.70 11.86 0.43
CA ASN A 244 14.77 12.69 1.01
C ASN A 244 14.39 13.43 2.31
N GLY A 245 13.28 13.07 2.92
CA GLY A 245 12.97 13.47 4.29
C GLY A 245 13.87 12.77 5.31
N PRO A 246 13.70 13.03 6.61
CA PRO A 246 14.36 12.26 7.64
C PRO A 246 13.96 10.80 7.47
N GLY A 247 14.92 9.99 7.00
CA GLY A 247 14.68 8.59 6.67
C GLY A 247 14.24 7.78 7.89
N THR A 248 13.50 6.73 7.66
CA THR A 248 13.09 5.76 8.68
C THR A 248 14.15 4.67 8.88
N GLY A 249 15.43 4.99 8.76
CA GLY A 249 16.53 4.04 8.96
C GLY A 249 16.63 3.01 7.84
N TYR A 250 16.74 1.72 8.21
CA TYR A 250 16.85 0.59 7.27
C TYR A 250 15.50 -0.03 6.94
N SER A 251 14.46 0.79 6.79
CA SER A 251 13.12 0.32 6.49
C SER A 251 12.82 0.22 4.99
N VAL A 252 11.77 -0.54 4.67
CA VAL A 252 11.24 -0.66 3.30
C VAL A 252 10.67 0.64 2.77
N GLY A 253 10.31 1.59 3.65
CA GLY A 253 9.75 2.88 3.26
C GLY A 253 10.78 4.01 3.17
N ALA A 254 12.03 3.78 3.57
CA ALA A 254 13.01 4.87 3.75
C ALA A 254 13.31 5.70 2.49
N GLY A 255 13.11 5.14 1.30
CA GLY A 255 13.29 5.81 0.01
C GLY A 255 12.08 6.61 -0.47
N GLY A 256 10.93 6.46 0.17
CA GLY A 256 9.64 7.03 -0.20
C GLY A 256 8.61 5.93 -0.50
N GLY A 257 7.94 5.45 0.54
CA GLY A 257 6.96 4.37 0.42
C GLY A 257 6.52 3.81 1.77
N TRP A 258 5.88 2.65 1.75
CA TRP A 258 5.32 1.98 2.93
C TRP A 258 5.45 0.44 2.86
N GLY A 259 6.33 -0.07 2.01
CA GLY A 259 6.44 -1.50 1.77
C GLY A 259 5.27 -2.06 0.95
N ALA A 260 4.77 -1.28 0.00
CA ALA A 260 3.74 -1.71 -0.94
C ALA A 260 4.21 -2.88 -1.81
N ILE A 261 3.26 -3.66 -2.32
CA ILE A 261 3.47 -4.72 -3.31
C ILE A 261 2.47 -4.59 -4.45
N TYR A 262 2.84 -5.06 -5.64
CA TYR A 262 1.90 -5.20 -6.76
C TYR A 262 1.11 -6.49 -6.64
N CYS A 263 -0.18 -6.42 -6.91
CA CYS A 263 -1.11 -7.54 -6.87
C CYS A 263 -1.75 -7.77 -8.22
N PHE A 264 -1.80 -9.04 -8.64
CA PHE A 264 -2.35 -9.47 -9.93
C PHE A 264 -3.38 -10.57 -9.73
N ALA A 265 -4.55 -10.47 -10.38
CA ALA A 265 -5.45 -11.59 -10.51
C ALA A 265 -4.96 -12.54 -11.59
N LEU A 266 -5.07 -13.85 -11.33
CA LEU A 266 -4.66 -14.88 -12.30
C LEU A 266 -5.63 -14.98 -13.48
N GLN A 267 -6.88 -14.55 -13.27
CA GLN A 267 -7.93 -14.47 -14.28
C GLN A 267 -8.45 -13.03 -14.31
N PRO A 268 -8.51 -12.40 -15.48
CA PRO A 268 -9.03 -11.04 -15.63
C PRO A 268 -10.53 -10.94 -15.33
#